data_4ba1146f349bee37be5b14635ce9ebcf
#
_entry.id   4ba1146f349bee37be5b14635ce9ebcf
#
_cell.length_a   1.000
_cell.length_b   1.000
_cell.length_c   1.000
_cell.angle_alpha   90.00
_cell.angle_beta   90.00
_cell.angle_gamma   90.00
#
_symmetry.space_group_name_H-M   'P 1'
#
loop_
_entity.id
_entity.type
_entity.pdbx_description
1 polymer ?
#
loop_
_entity_poly.entity_id
_entity_poly.type
_entity_poly.pdbx_seq_one_letter_code
_entity_poly.pdbx_strand_id
1 'polypeptide(L)'
;MDTIRAIIFDLDGVICFTDNYHYQAWKELADAEGIYFDEKINGRLRGVSRMESLDIILERASRCYTQEEKEQLATRKNESYVRLLEKMSPRDLSDEVKNTLDTLRQRGYKLAIGSSSKNTKKILKQIGLDGYFDAVSDGTNITKSKPDPEVFIKAAEMVEEKPENCLVVEDALAGIDAAYAGGFISACLLYTSDAADD
;
A
#
# COMPACT_ATOMS: atom_id res chain seq x y z
N MET A 1 14.38 14.97 23.40
CA MET A 1 14.43 14.34 22.07
C MET A 1 13.59 13.10 22.20
N ASP A 2 12.44 13.12 21.55
CA ASP A 2 11.54 11.96 21.55
C ASP A 2 12.24 10.82 20.82
N THR A 3 12.43 9.72 21.53
CA THR A 3 13.20 8.59 21.01
C THR A 3 12.23 7.73 20.20
N ILE A 4 12.42 7.62 18.88
CA ILE A 4 11.69 6.69 18.04
C ILE A 4 11.85 5.29 18.62
N ARG A 5 10.74 4.57 18.79
CA ARG A 5 10.67 3.21 19.36
C ARG A 5 10.08 2.22 18.38
N ALA A 6 9.22 2.69 17.48
CA ALA A 6 8.63 1.86 16.44
C ALA A 6 8.77 2.51 15.06
N ILE A 7 8.84 1.67 14.05
CA ILE A 7 8.84 2.08 12.64
C ILE A 7 7.66 1.38 11.97
N ILE A 8 6.78 2.17 11.37
CA ILE A 8 5.59 1.70 10.67
C ILE A 8 5.81 1.92 9.18
N PHE A 9 5.83 0.85 8.43
CA PHE A 9 6.05 0.89 6.98
C PHE A 9 4.73 0.81 6.24
N ASP A 10 4.55 1.61 5.19
CA ASP A 10 3.65 1.19 4.13
C ASP A 10 4.18 -0.08 3.47
N LEU A 11 3.34 -0.75 2.68
CA LEU A 11 3.72 -1.98 2.01
C LEU A 11 4.14 -1.72 0.56
N ASP A 12 3.23 -1.13 -0.23
CA ASP A 12 3.40 -0.93 -1.66
C ASP A 12 4.32 0.27 -1.95
N GLY A 13 5.41 0.04 -2.65
CA GLY A 13 6.41 1.07 -2.91
C GLY A 13 7.42 1.28 -1.77
N VAL A 14 7.27 0.59 -0.62
CA VAL A 14 8.18 0.67 0.53
C VAL A 14 8.84 -0.67 0.81
N ILE A 15 8.05 -1.71 1.07
CA ILE A 15 8.57 -3.06 1.35
C ILE A 15 8.72 -3.87 0.06
N CYS A 16 7.75 -3.75 -0.84
CA CYS A 16 7.75 -4.42 -2.15
C CYS A 16 6.98 -3.58 -3.17
N PHE A 17 7.09 -3.95 -4.44
CA PHE A 17 6.45 -3.23 -5.54
C PHE A 17 5.34 -4.10 -6.15
N THR A 18 4.08 -3.72 -5.95
CA THR A 18 2.93 -4.39 -6.54
C THR A 18 2.23 -3.57 -7.63
N ASP A 19 2.73 -2.39 -7.95
CA ASP A 19 2.18 -1.47 -8.96
C ASP A 19 1.86 -2.15 -10.29
N ASN A 20 2.77 -3.00 -10.78
CA ASN A 20 2.58 -3.74 -12.03
C ASN A 20 1.38 -4.72 -11.96
N TYR A 21 1.20 -5.41 -10.84
CA TYR A 21 0.06 -6.30 -10.64
C TYR A 21 -1.25 -5.51 -10.52
N HIS A 22 -1.22 -4.33 -9.87
CA HIS A 22 -2.35 -3.41 -9.84
C HIS A 22 -2.71 -2.93 -11.23
N TYR A 23 -1.71 -2.48 -12.02
CA TYR A 23 -1.89 -2.05 -13.39
C TYR A 23 -2.53 -3.15 -14.26
N GLN A 24 -1.96 -4.36 -14.23
CA GLN A 24 -2.47 -5.49 -15.02
C GLN A 24 -3.93 -5.82 -14.66
N ALA A 25 -4.27 -5.87 -13.36
CA ALA A 25 -5.63 -6.17 -12.92
C ALA A 25 -6.64 -5.08 -13.30
N TRP A 26 -6.26 -3.79 -13.24
CA TRP A 26 -7.11 -2.69 -13.70
C TRP A 26 -7.22 -2.66 -15.22
N LYS A 27 -6.14 -2.94 -15.94
CA LYS A 27 -6.13 -3.02 -17.41
C LYS A 27 -7.05 -4.14 -17.90
N GLU A 28 -6.98 -5.32 -17.30
CA GLU A 28 -7.88 -6.45 -17.61
C GLU A 28 -9.35 -6.08 -17.43
N LEU A 29 -9.68 -5.38 -16.32
CA LEU A 29 -11.04 -4.91 -16.08
C LEU A 29 -11.47 -3.86 -17.10
N ALA A 30 -10.66 -2.83 -17.33
CA ALA A 30 -10.97 -1.73 -18.26
C ALA A 30 -11.18 -2.25 -19.67
N ASP A 31 -10.34 -3.15 -20.15
CA ASP A 31 -10.46 -3.78 -21.46
C ASP A 31 -11.77 -4.58 -21.59
N ALA A 32 -12.15 -5.34 -20.55
CA ALA A 32 -13.41 -6.09 -20.53
C ALA A 32 -14.65 -5.20 -20.57
N GLU A 33 -14.57 -3.98 -20.02
CA GLU A 33 -15.66 -2.98 -20.04
C GLU A 33 -15.55 -2.03 -21.23
N GLY A 34 -14.54 -2.18 -22.12
CA GLY A 34 -14.34 -1.29 -23.27
C GLY A 34 -13.88 0.11 -22.89
N ILE A 35 -13.24 0.27 -21.73
CA ILE A 35 -12.78 1.56 -21.19
C ILE A 35 -11.29 1.73 -21.48
N TYR A 36 -10.89 2.89 -22.01
CA TYR A 36 -9.49 3.20 -22.23
C TYR A 36 -8.75 3.37 -20.88
N PHE A 37 -7.65 2.64 -20.71
CA PHE A 37 -6.80 2.69 -19.53
C PHE A 37 -5.32 2.54 -19.90
N ASP A 38 -4.48 3.43 -19.38
CA ASP A 38 -3.04 3.48 -19.61
C ASP A 38 -2.26 3.77 -18.32
N GLU A 39 -0.93 3.81 -18.42
CA GLU A 39 -0.03 4.08 -17.29
C GLU A 39 -0.25 5.48 -16.70
N LYS A 40 -0.63 6.47 -17.51
CA LYS A 40 -0.92 7.84 -17.03
C LYS A 40 -2.16 7.87 -16.15
N ILE A 41 -3.21 7.13 -16.54
CA ILE A 41 -4.40 6.98 -15.71
C ILE A 41 -4.07 6.19 -14.45
N ASN A 42 -3.27 5.11 -14.59
CA ASN A 42 -2.82 4.31 -13.45
C ASN A 42 -2.06 5.15 -12.41
N GLY A 43 -1.25 6.11 -12.84
CA GLY A 43 -0.56 7.03 -11.94
C GLY A 43 -1.49 7.82 -11.00
N ARG A 44 -2.74 8.08 -11.42
CA ARG A 44 -3.77 8.74 -10.59
C ARG A 44 -4.35 7.83 -9.50
N LEU A 45 -4.10 6.52 -9.58
CA LEU A 45 -4.66 5.52 -8.66
C LEU A 45 -3.77 5.26 -7.43
N ARG A 46 -2.57 5.84 -7.40
CA ARG A 46 -1.62 5.65 -6.29
C ARG A 46 -2.15 6.27 -5.00
N GLY A 47 -2.10 5.50 -3.93
CA GLY A 47 -2.49 5.95 -2.60
C GLY A 47 -4.00 6.10 -2.35
N VAL A 48 -4.85 5.90 -3.37
CA VAL A 48 -6.31 5.98 -3.21
C VAL A 48 -6.95 4.61 -3.01
N SER A 49 -8.17 4.60 -2.47
CA SER A 49 -8.90 3.36 -2.23
C SER A 49 -9.29 2.65 -3.54
N ARG A 50 -9.62 1.35 -3.45
CA ARG A 50 -10.08 0.56 -4.60
C ARG A 50 -11.32 1.17 -5.26
N MET A 51 -12.27 1.68 -4.49
CA MET A 51 -13.50 2.24 -5.03
C MET A 51 -13.23 3.58 -5.73
N GLU A 52 -12.42 4.44 -5.14
CA GLU A 52 -11.96 5.69 -5.77
C GLU A 52 -11.16 5.43 -7.05
N SER A 53 -10.26 4.42 -7.05
CA SER A 53 -9.56 3.98 -8.25
C SER A 53 -10.52 3.57 -9.36
N LEU A 54 -11.57 2.81 -9.02
CA LEU A 54 -12.60 2.42 -9.98
C LEU A 54 -13.36 3.66 -10.50
N ASP A 55 -13.72 4.60 -9.65
CA ASP A 55 -14.41 5.82 -10.06
C ASP A 55 -13.56 6.64 -11.05
N ILE A 56 -12.26 6.75 -10.81
CA ILE A 56 -11.31 7.41 -11.74
C ILE A 56 -11.30 6.70 -13.12
N ILE A 57 -11.32 5.37 -13.15
CA ILE A 57 -11.36 4.61 -14.41
C ILE A 57 -12.71 4.84 -15.12
N LEU A 58 -13.80 4.83 -14.38
CA LEU A 58 -15.17 5.00 -14.90
C LEU A 58 -15.45 6.42 -15.41
N GLU A 59 -14.61 7.43 -15.12
CA GLU A 59 -14.70 8.77 -15.74
C GLU A 59 -14.72 8.70 -17.27
N ARG A 60 -14.14 7.65 -17.86
CA ARG A 60 -14.03 7.44 -19.32
C ARG A 60 -15.02 6.41 -19.87
N ALA A 61 -15.92 5.93 -19.02
CA ALA A 61 -16.94 4.98 -19.46
C ALA A 61 -18.01 5.65 -20.32
N SER A 62 -18.54 4.90 -21.28
CA SER A 62 -19.62 5.37 -22.17
C SER A 62 -21.02 5.31 -21.53
N ARG A 63 -21.13 4.75 -20.31
CA ARG A 63 -22.38 4.63 -19.54
C ARG A 63 -22.16 4.89 -18.05
N CYS A 64 -23.25 5.15 -17.34
CA CYS A 64 -23.22 5.16 -15.88
C CYS A 64 -23.28 3.74 -15.32
N TYR A 65 -22.71 3.56 -14.14
CA TYR A 65 -22.74 2.31 -13.37
C TYR A 65 -23.45 2.54 -12.05
N THR A 66 -24.31 1.59 -11.67
CA THR A 66 -24.93 1.58 -10.35
C THR A 66 -23.90 1.22 -9.26
N GLN A 67 -24.22 1.48 -8.01
CA GLN A 67 -23.34 1.12 -6.89
C GLN A 67 -23.08 -0.39 -6.86
N GLU A 68 -24.10 -1.21 -7.11
CA GLU A 68 -23.98 -2.66 -7.16
C GLU A 68 -23.04 -3.13 -8.28
N GLU A 69 -23.16 -2.54 -9.48
CA GLU A 69 -22.24 -2.83 -10.60
C GLU A 69 -20.78 -2.46 -10.26
N LYS A 70 -20.56 -1.31 -9.61
CA LYS A 70 -19.23 -0.89 -9.15
C LYS A 70 -18.64 -1.88 -8.15
N GLU A 71 -19.42 -2.37 -7.21
CA GLU A 71 -18.96 -3.38 -6.23
C GLU A 71 -18.60 -4.71 -6.91
N GLN A 72 -19.37 -5.13 -7.91
CA GLN A 72 -19.06 -6.31 -8.71
C GLN A 72 -17.76 -6.12 -9.52
N LEU A 73 -17.57 -4.97 -10.15
CA LEU A 73 -16.34 -4.64 -10.89
C LEU A 73 -15.13 -4.59 -9.96
N ALA A 74 -15.24 -3.95 -8.79
CA ALA A 74 -14.19 -3.92 -7.79
C ALA A 74 -13.82 -5.32 -7.28
N THR A 75 -14.82 -6.21 -7.16
CA THR A 75 -14.61 -7.62 -6.78
C THR A 75 -13.87 -8.37 -7.90
N ARG A 76 -14.31 -8.29 -9.16
CA ARG A 76 -13.63 -8.89 -10.32
C ARG A 76 -12.17 -8.45 -10.42
N LYS A 77 -11.91 -7.13 -10.29
CA LYS A 77 -10.54 -6.61 -10.28
C LYS A 77 -9.71 -7.22 -9.15
N ASN A 78 -10.30 -7.34 -7.96
CA ASN A 78 -9.57 -7.92 -6.83
C ASN A 78 -9.25 -9.41 -7.05
N GLU A 79 -10.15 -10.16 -7.65
CA GLU A 79 -9.90 -11.57 -8.01
C GLU A 79 -8.73 -11.70 -9.00
N SER A 80 -8.70 -10.86 -10.05
CA SER A 80 -7.56 -10.78 -10.98
C SER A 80 -6.27 -10.42 -10.26
N TYR A 81 -6.31 -9.41 -9.40
CA TYR A 81 -5.15 -9.00 -8.61
C TYR A 81 -4.63 -10.12 -7.70
N VAL A 82 -5.53 -10.82 -7.00
CA VAL A 82 -5.17 -11.93 -6.11
C VAL A 82 -4.51 -13.08 -6.89
N ARG A 83 -5.00 -13.41 -8.11
CA ARG A 83 -4.34 -14.38 -9.00
C ARG A 83 -2.93 -13.92 -9.42
N LEU A 84 -2.77 -12.63 -9.72
CA LEU A 84 -1.47 -12.07 -10.08
C LEU A 84 -0.48 -12.11 -8.91
N LEU A 85 -0.94 -11.84 -7.69
CA LEU A 85 -0.11 -11.96 -6.48
C LEU A 85 0.43 -13.37 -6.25
N GLU A 86 -0.19 -14.42 -6.80
CA GLU A 86 0.33 -15.80 -6.72
C GLU A 86 1.67 -15.98 -7.45
N LYS A 87 2.02 -15.07 -8.34
CA LYS A 87 3.32 -15.02 -9.01
C LYS A 87 4.43 -14.46 -8.13
N MET A 88 4.07 -13.74 -7.06
CA MET A 88 5.05 -13.20 -6.12
C MET A 88 5.77 -14.32 -5.37
N SER A 89 7.00 -14.05 -5.02
CA SER A 89 7.92 -14.96 -4.36
C SER A 89 8.86 -14.18 -3.43
N PRO A 90 9.68 -14.82 -2.60
CA PRO A 90 10.70 -14.13 -1.81
C PRO A 90 11.70 -13.29 -2.63
N ARG A 91 11.77 -13.48 -3.94
CA ARG A 91 12.63 -12.65 -4.84
C ARG A 91 12.07 -11.25 -5.08
N ASP A 92 10.79 -11.03 -4.76
CA ASP A 92 10.13 -9.71 -4.87
C ASP A 92 10.41 -8.84 -3.62
N LEU A 93 11.10 -9.37 -2.62
CA LEU A 93 11.71 -8.63 -1.53
C LEU A 93 13.18 -8.42 -1.84
N SER A 94 13.63 -7.16 -1.96
CA SER A 94 15.04 -6.87 -2.22
C SER A 94 15.90 -7.18 -0.99
N ASP A 95 17.15 -7.58 -1.24
CA ASP A 95 18.13 -7.80 -0.17
C ASP A 95 18.36 -6.53 0.66
N GLU A 96 18.30 -5.36 0.03
CA GLU A 96 18.44 -4.07 0.71
C GLU A 96 17.33 -3.85 1.73
N VAL A 97 16.07 -4.05 1.34
CA VAL A 97 14.92 -3.94 2.26
C VAL A 97 15.04 -4.97 3.38
N LYS A 98 15.33 -6.23 3.05
CA LYS A 98 15.46 -7.29 4.06
C LYS A 98 16.57 -6.97 5.08
N ASN A 99 17.75 -6.57 4.62
CA ASN A 99 18.88 -6.21 5.47
C ASN A 99 18.57 -4.98 6.34
N THR A 100 17.84 -4.00 5.79
CA THR A 100 17.39 -2.82 6.54
C THR A 100 16.45 -3.22 7.65
N LEU A 101 15.43 -4.02 7.37
CA LEU A 101 14.48 -4.52 8.37
C LEU A 101 15.18 -5.30 9.48
N ASP A 102 16.10 -6.20 9.13
CA ASP A 102 16.87 -6.99 10.10
C ASP A 102 17.76 -6.08 10.98
N THR A 103 18.39 -5.07 10.38
CA THR A 103 19.21 -4.10 11.11
C THR A 103 18.38 -3.29 12.11
N LEU A 104 17.20 -2.82 11.70
CA LEU A 104 16.29 -2.06 12.56
C LEU A 104 15.80 -2.92 13.73
N ARG A 105 15.46 -4.18 13.48
CA ARG A 105 15.08 -5.14 14.53
C ARG A 105 16.24 -5.41 15.50
N GLN A 106 17.47 -5.59 15.00
CA GLN A 106 18.65 -5.76 15.84
C GLN A 106 18.94 -4.54 16.72
N ARG A 107 18.58 -3.35 16.27
CA ARG A 107 18.66 -2.09 17.04
C ARG A 107 17.55 -1.95 18.07
N GLY A 108 16.61 -2.89 18.15
CA GLY A 108 15.54 -2.93 19.15
C GLY A 108 14.30 -2.14 18.78
N TYR A 109 14.14 -1.70 17.52
CA TYR A 109 12.90 -1.06 17.07
C TYR A 109 11.79 -2.11 16.93
N LYS A 110 10.57 -1.75 17.32
CA LYS A 110 9.35 -2.47 16.93
C LYS A 110 9.05 -2.13 15.46
N LEU A 111 8.70 -3.15 14.67
CA LEU A 111 8.45 -2.99 13.24
C LEU A 111 7.00 -3.35 12.93
N ALA A 112 6.26 -2.45 12.31
CA ALA A 112 4.87 -2.66 11.96
C ALA A 112 4.59 -2.32 10.50
N ILE A 113 3.49 -2.84 9.97
CA ILE A 113 2.92 -2.46 8.67
C ILE A 113 1.67 -1.60 8.89
N GLY A 114 1.52 -0.56 8.06
CA GLY A 114 0.32 0.27 7.97
C GLY A 114 -0.09 0.47 6.51
N SER A 115 -0.86 -0.46 5.95
CA SER A 115 -1.26 -0.47 4.53
C SER A 115 -2.79 -0.43 4.36
N SER A 116 -3.29 0.35 3.41
CA SER A 116 -4.74 0.34 3.06
C SER A 116 -5.18 -0.90 2.29
N SER A 117 -4.26 -1.77 1.88
CA SER A 117 -4.56 -2.98 1.12
C SER A 117 -5.19 -4.07 1.99
N LYS A 118 -6.28 -4.69 1.52
CA LYS A 118 -6.86 -5.89 2.14
C LYS A 118 -6.07 -7.16 1.86
N ASN A 119 -5.07 -7.10 0.99
CA ASN A 119 -4.25 -8.24 0.60
C ASN A 119 -2.86 -8.25 1.27
N THR A 120 -2.61 -7.34 2.20
CA THR A 120 -1.33 -7.14 2.89
C THR A 120 -0.73 -8.44 3.43
N LYS A 121 -1.51 -9.21 4.19
CA LYS A 121 -1.03 -10.47 4.79
C LYS A 121 -0.68 -11.53 3.73
N LYS A 122 -1.46 -11.58 2.62
CA LYS A 122 -1.14 -12.47 1.49
C LYS A 122 0.18 -12.07 0.85
N ILE A 123 0.40 -10.78 0.59
CA ILE A 123 1.65 -10.26 0.02
C ILE A 123 2.83 -10.58 0.93
N LEU A 124 2.75 -10.27 2.22
CA LEU A 124 3.81 -10.56 3.18
C LEU A 124 4.18 -12.04 3.20
N LYS A 125 3.19 -12.94 3.13
CA LYS A 125 3.42 -14.38 3.05
C LYS A 125 4.15 -14.76 1.76
N GLN A 126 3.76 -14.21 0.61
CA GLN A 126 4.38 -14.52 -0.68
C GLN A 126 5.85 -14.07 -0.75
N ILE A 127 6.18 -12.93 -0.16
CA ILE A 127 7.56 -12.40 -0.15
C ILE A 127 8.41 -12.94 1.01
N GLY A 128 7.90 -13.90 1.79
CA GLY A 128 8.66 -14.56 2.87
C GLY A 128 8.73 -13.77 4.17
N LEU A 129 7.82 -12.82 4.40
CA LEU A 129 7.73 -12.01 5.62
C LEU A 129 6.52 -12.38 6.50
N ASP A 130 5.96 -13.60 6.36
CA ASP A 130 4.87 -14.06 7.21
C ASP A 130 5.30 -14.11 8.69
N GLY A 131 4.57 -13.42 9.57
CA GLY A 131 4.91 -13.31 10.99
C GLY A 131 6.19 -12.52 11.30
N TYR A 132 6.77 -11.82 10.33
CA TYR A 132 7.99 -11.05 10.54
C TYR A 132 7.75 -9.76 11.35
N PHE A 133 6.67 -9.04 11.10
CA PHE A 133 6.35 -7.77 11.77
C PHE A 133 5.67 -7.99 13.13
N ASP A 134 5.93 -7.08 14.08
CA ASP A 134 5.31 -7.11 15.42
C ASP A 134 3.81 -6.78 15.34
N ALA A 135 3.40 -5.99 14.33
CA ALA A 135 2.00 -5.70 14.05
C ALA A 135 1.75 -5.48 12.55
N VAL A 136 0.54 -5.78 12.11
CA VAL A 136 0.06 -5.50 10.77
C VAL A 136 -1.33 -4.89 10.86
N SER A 137 -1.42 -3.58 10.61
CA SER A 137 -2.67 -2.87 10.37
C SER A 137 -2.88 -2.78 8.86
N ASP A 138 -4.02 -3.26 8.39
CA ASP A 138 -4.31 -3.34 6.97
C ASP A 138 -5.77 -3.01 6.62
N GLY A 139 -6.12 -3.04 5.34
CA GLY A 139 -7.47 -2.74 4.87
C GLY A 139 -8.58 -3.69 5.39
N THR A 140 -8.25 -4.70 6.19
CA THR A 140 -9.23 -5.59 6.82
C THR A 140 -9.64 -5.12 8.22
N ASN A 141 -8.82 -4.28 8.88
CA ASN A 141 -9.08 -3.82 10.25
C ASN A 141 -9.29 -2.30 10.34
N ILE A 142 -9.35 -1.59 9.23
CA ILE A 142 -9.66 -0.15 9.16
C ILE A 142 -11.01 0.10 8.49
N THR A 143 -11.58 1.26 8.75
CA THR A 143 -12.82 1.74 8.12
C THR A 143 -12.56 2.84 7.10
N LYS A 144 -11.47 3.59 7.27
CA LYS A 144 -11.06 4.67 6.39
C LYS A 144 -9.65 4.43 5.86
N SER A 145 -9.48 4.66 4.57
CA SER A 145 -8.18 4.59 3.90
C SER A 145 -7.41 5.91 4.02
N LYS A 146 -6.10 5.90 3.77
CA LYS A 146 -5.29 7.09 3.61
C LYS A 146 -5.99 8.08 2.64
N PRO A 147 -6.01 9.39 2.93
CA PRO A 147 -5.20 10.13 3.89
C PRO A 147 -5.75 10.16 5.33
N ASP A 148 -6.78 9.37 5.70
CA ASP A 148 -7.17 9.22 7.10
C ASP A 148 -6.05 8.48 7.87
N PRO A 149 -5.69 8.93 9.09
CA PRO A 149 -4.59 8.35 9.86
C PRO A 149 -4.90 6.98 10.48
N GLU A 150 -6.11 6.48 10.35
CA GLU A 150 -6.59 5.28 11.08
C GLU A 150 -5.63 4.09 10.99
N VAL A 151 -5.08 3.82 9.80
CA VAL A 151 -4.20 2.66 9.58
C VAL A 151 -2.91 2.75 10.39
N PHE A 152 -2.32 3.93 10.49
CA PHE A 152 -1.09 4.13 11.27
C PHE A 152 -1.35 4.22 12.76
N ILE A 153 -2.46 4.85 13.17
CA ILE A 153 -2.89 4.89 14.58
C ILE A 153 -3.08 3.46 15.10
N LYS A 154 -3.81 2.61 14.36
CA LYS A 154 -3.98 1.21 14.74
C LYS A 154 -2.67 0.43 14.77
N ALA A 155 -1.77 0.65 13.83
CA ALA A 155 -0.46 0.03 13.85
C ALA A 155 0.34 0.41 15.11
N ALA A 156 0.34 1.70 15.49
CA ALA A 156 1.00 2.19 16.70
C ALA A 156 0.38 1.60 17.97
N GLU A 157 -0.96 1.57 18.06
CA GLU A 157 -1.69 0.93 19.17
C GLU A 157 -1.33 -0.55 19.32
N MET A 158 -1.26 -1.30 18.21
CA MET A 158 -0.93 -2.73 18.21
C MET A 158 0.49 -3.02 18.68
N VAL A 159 1.43 -2.11 18.48
CA VAL A 159 2.81 -2.20 19.02
C VAL A 159 2.97 -1.47 20.36
N GLU A 160 1.87 -0.99 20.96
CA GLU A 160 1.85 -0.31 22.26
C GLU A 160 2.78 0.93 22.30
N GLU A 161 2.76 1.73 21.23
CA GLU A 161 3.51 2.98 21.14
C GLU A 161 2.59 4.15 20.80
N LYS A 162 3.00 5.36 21.19
CA LYS A 162 2.31 6.58 20.82
C LYS A 162 2.78 7.08 19.45
N PRO A 163 1.93 7.80 18.67
CA PRO A 163 2.32 8.34 17.38
C PRO A 163 3.63 9.13 17.39
N GLU A 164 3.86 9.97 18.40
CA GLU A 164 5.08 10.77 18.54
C GLU A 164 6.37 9.95 18.70
N ASN A 165 6.27 8.66 19.08
CA ASN A 165 7.38 7.72 19.21
C ASN A 165 7.53 6.81 17.99
N CYS A 166 6.73 7.02 16.94
CA CYS A 166 6.72 6.20 15.73
C CYS A 166 7.21 6.99 14.52
N LEU A 167 8.04 6.36 13.71
CA LEU A 167 8.40 6.83 12.37
C LEU A 167 7.55 6.08 11.35
N VAL A 168 6.80 6.80 10.52
CA VAL A 168 6.11 6.25 9.35
C VAL A 168 7.03 6.38 8.13
N VAL A 169 7.18 5.29 7.37
CA VAL A 169 7.93 5.27 6.10
C VAL A 169 6.93 5.03 4.96
N GLU A 170 6.89 5.93 3.99
CA GLU A 170 5.87 6.04 2.96
C GLU A 170 6.44 6.54 1.63
N ASP A 171 5.81 6.18 0.50
CA ASP A 171 6.18 6.66 -0.84
C ASP A 171 5.10 7.55 -1.49
N ALA A 172 3.88 7.58 -0.93
CA ALA A 172 2.74 8.28 -1.50
C ALA A 172 2.32 9.49 -0.65
N LEU A 173 1.90 10.58 -1.32
CA LEU A 173 1.44 11.79 -0.65
C LEU A 173 0.29 11.52 0.34
N ALA A 174 -0.69 10.71 -0.07
CA ALA A 174 -1.83 10.38 0.81
C ALA A 174 -1.40 9.69 2.12
N GLY A 175 -0.31 8.91 2.10
CA GLY A 175 0.24 8.30 3.31
C GLY A 175 1.02 9.29 4.17
N ILE A 176 1.75 10.22 3.56
CA ILE A 176 2.42 11.31 4.29
C ILE A 176 1.36 12.21 4.97
N ASP A 177 0.28 12.54 4.28
CA ASP A 177 -0.83 13.31 4.85
C ASP A 177 -1.48 12.56 6.03
N ALA A 178 -1.67 11.24 5.89
CA ALA A 178 -2.18 10.39 6.97
C ALA A 178 -1.24 10.37 8.19
N ALA A 179 0.07 10.25 7.97
CA ALA A 179 1.06 10.28 9.04
C ALA A 179 1.05 11.63 9.77
N TYR A 180 1.02 12.73 9.02
CA TYR A 180 0.93 14.08 9.58
C TYR A 180 -0.35 14.28 10.39
N ALA A 181 -1.51 13.89 9.84
CA ALA A 181 -2.80 13.99 10.52
C ALA A 181 -2.86 13.16 11.81
N GLY A 182 -2.14 12.03 11.86
CA GLY A 182 -2.04 11.17 13.03
C GLY A 182 -0.99 11.60 14.06
N GLY A 183 -0.21 12.66 13.81
CA GLY A 183 0.83 13.16 14.71
C GLY A 183 2.11 12.31 14.70
N PHE A 184 2.38 11.60 13.61
CA PHE A 184 3.58 10.79 13.41
C PHE A 184 4.75 11.60 12.86
N ILE A 185 5.97 11.15 13.14
CA ILE A 185 7.13 11.53 12.35
C ILE A 185 7.08 10.71 11.06
N SER A 186 7.37 11.32 9.91
CA SER A 186 7.33 10.62 8.62
C SER A 186 8.60 10.79 7.82
N ALA A 187 8.94 9.75 7.06
CA ALA A 187 9.98 9.75 6.03
C ALA A 187 9.34 9.35 4.70
N CYS A 188 9.50 10.20 3.68
CA CYS A 188 9.01 9.93 2.34
C CYS A 188 10.10 9.30 1.49
N LEU A 189 9.83 8.13 0.89
CA LEU A 189 10.70 7.50 -0.10
C LEU A 189 10.30 8.03 -1.49
N LEU A 190 11.07 8.97 -2.01
CA LEU A 190 10.88 9.45 -3.38
C LEU A 190 11.74 8.60 -4.32
N TYR A 191 11.09 7.76 -5.11
CA TYR A 191 11.76 7.14 -6.26
C TYR A 191 11.78 8.15 -7.40
N THR A 192 12.93 8.80 -7.59
CA THR A 192 13.12 9.60 -8.81
C THR A 192 13.36 8.63 -9.96
N SER A 193 12.45 8.61 -10.93
CA SER A 193 12.62 7.90 -12.20
C SER A 193 13.66 8.55 -13.12
N ASP A 194 14.42 9.50 -12.62
CA ASP A 194 15.43 10.27 -13.33
C ASP A 194 16.86 9.89 -12.89
N ALA A 195 17.19 8.60 -13.03
CA ALA A 195 18.50 8.26 -13.53
C ALA A 195 18.37 8.28 -15.07
N ALA A 196 18.02 9.46 -15.61
CA ALA A 196 18.12 9.71 -17.02
C ALA A 196 19.60 9.67 -17.38
N ASP A 197 19.90 8.81 -18.33
CA ASP A 197 21.01 8.83 -19.27
C ASP A 197 21.75 10.19 -19.34
N ASP A 198 23.01 10.20 -18.88
CA ASP A 198 24.09 11.02 -19.40
C ASP A 198 25.20 10.12 -19.95
#